data_e964067eff764d5570a0fc9555ef1491
#
_entry.id   e964067eff764d5570a0fc9555ef1491
#
_cell.length_a   1.000
_cell.length_b   1.000
_cell.length_c   1.000
_cell.angle_alpha   90.00
_cell.angle_beta   90.00
_cell.angle_gamma   90.00
#
_symmetry.space_group_name_H-M   'P 1'
#
loop_
_entity.id
_entity.type
_entity.pdbx_description
1 polymer ?
#
loop_
_entity_poly.entity_id
_entity_poly.type
_entity_poly.pdbx_seq_one_letter_code
_entity_poly.pdbx_strand_id
1 'polypeptide(L)'
;DLRRKGINLPFLGPIPLIKGFEMPEEERFLITHHQRRSPVAESFRYLRVAINFSAPAEALKSLVFTSAVPGEGKSFIAHNIAISLAQDGNRTLLIDADLRRPRAHQVYRMENLTGLSNFLTSEIEFETVVHETFIENLSVILSGPVSPNPAEILASKRMVSVLEQARERFDRVIIDAPPLTGIGDSLVLGSMTTHVIFVIRSGKTPCEVIRYSKEVLEKSGIRIIGAILNCVDVEKERYGGSYKYYYQSYSYYSRSPKPD
;
A
#
# COMPACT_ATOMS: atom_id res chain seq x y z
N ASP A 1 19.98 -7.55 -2.03
CA ASP A 1 19.34 -8.88 -2.04
C ASP A 1 19.09 -9.32 -0.61
N LEU A 2 17.82 -9.24 -0.16
CA LEU A 2 17.40 -9.57 1.20
C LEU A 2 17.73 -11.03 1.55
N ARG A 3 17.59 -11.97 0.60
CA ARG A 3 17.90 -13.39 0.81
C ARG A 3 19.37 -13.61 1.12
N ARG A 4 20.30 -12.92 0.42
CA ARG A 4 21.74 -13.00 0.70
C ARG A 4 22.11 -12.48 2.10
N LYS A 5 21.26 -11.62 2.68
CA LYS A 5 21.41 -11.08 4.02
C LYS A 5 20.62 -11.86 5.08
N GLY A 6 20.16 -13.08 4.74
CA GLY A 6 19.45 -13.97 5.65
C GLY A 6 18.00 -13.54 5.95
N ILE A 7 17.43 -12.61 5.16
CA ILE A 7 16.04 -12.20 5.31
C ILE A 7 15.20 -12.96 4.30
N ASN A 8 14.57 -14.03 4.77
CA ASN A 8 13.68 -14.84 3.94
C ASN A 8 12.27 -14.24 3.97
N LEU A 9 11.97 -13.39 2.97
CA LEU A 9 10.66 -12.84 2.70
C LEU A 9 10.27 -13.15 1.25
N PRO A 10 9.03 -13.56 0.97
CA PRO A 10 8.53 -13.64 -0.39
C PRO A 10 8.69 -12.26 -1.05
N PHE A 11 9.24 -12.23 -2.26
CA PHE A 11 9.50 -10.97 -2.96
C PHE A 11 8.44 -10.77 -4.06
N LEU A 12 7.65 -9.71 -3.95
CA LEU A 12 6.60 -9.41 -4.92
C LEU A 12 7.13 -8.62 -6.12
N GLY A 13 8.03 -7.68 -5.89
CA GLY A 13 8.64 -6.90 -6.96
C GLY A 13 9.22 -5.57 -6.49
N PRO A 14 9.96 -4.88 -7.37
CA PRO A 14 10.50 -3.55 -7.10
C PRO A 14 9.61 -2.46 -7.66
N ILE A 15 9.65 -1.30 -7.01
CA ILE A 15 9.22 -0.02 -7.57
C ILE A 15 10.46 0.85 -7.76
N PRO A 16 10.68 1.40 -8.95
CA PRO A 16 11.86 2.20 -9.23
C PRO A 16 11.83 3.52 -8.49
N LEU A 17 13.02 4.07 -8.28
CA LEU A 17 13.18 5.44 -7.84
C LEU A 17 12.72 6.39 -8.96
N ILE A 18 11.69 7.17 -8.67
CA ILE A 18 11.18 8.18 -9.59
C ILE A 18 12.13 9.38 -9.52
N LYS A 19 12.91 9.59 -10.59
CA LYS A 19 13.81 10.74 -10.74
C LYS A 19 13.21 11.74 -11.72
N GLY A 20 13.44 13.04 -11.49
CA GLY A 20 13.15 14.10 -12.48
C GLY A 20 11.67 14.40 -12.71
N PHE A 21 10.78 14.00 -11.83
CA PHE A 21 9.38 14.38 -11.91
C PHE A 21 9.16 15.74 -11.22
N GLU A 22 8.89 16.76 -12.02
CA GLU A 22 8.35 18.06 -11.59
C GLU A 22 6.83 17.95 -11.30
N MET A 23 6.46 16.99 -10.45
CA MET A 23 5.06 16.71 -10.11
C MET A 23 4.87 16.96 -8.61
N PRO A 24 3.78 17.63 -8.18
CA PRO A 24 3.44 17.78 -6.77
C PRO A 24 3.46 16.45 -6.03
N GLU A 25 3.76 16.48 -4.72
CA GLU A 25 3.87 15.25 -3.92
C GLU A 25 2.57 14.44 -3.97
N GLU A 26 1.43 15.09 -3.86
CA GLU A 26 0.10 14.48 -3.87
C GLU A 26 -0.18 13.75 -5.20
N GLU A 27 0.23 14.32 -6.31
CA GLU A 27 0.03 13.73 -7.64
C GLU A 27 0.90 12.47 -7.86
N ARG A 28 2.04 12.36 -7.16
CA ARG A 28 2.87 11.13 -7.20
C ARG A 28 2.11 9.93 -6.63
N PHE A 29 1.26 10.14 -5.62
CA PHE A 29 0.41 9.07 -5.07
C PHE A 29 -0.61 8.55 -6.09
N LEU A 30 -0.86 9.30 -7.15
CA LEU A 30 -1.79 8.97 -8.23
C LEU A 30 -1.08 8.66 -9.56
N ILE A 31 0.22 8.33 -9.54
CA ILE A 31 1.01 8.17 -10.76
C ILE A 31 0.44 7.07 -11.69
N THR A 32 -0.11 6.01 -11.13
CA THR A 32 -0.79 4.94 -11.88
C THR A 32 -2.04 5.45 -12.60
N HIS A 33 -2.69 6.49 -12.08
CA HIS A 33 -3.82 7.15 -12.73
C HIS A 33 -3.37 8.17 -13.77
N HIS A 34 -2.46 9.08 -13.41
CA HIS A 34 -2.04 10.18 -14.27
C HIS A 34 -1.13 9.73 -15.42
N GLN A 35 -0.30 8.72 -15.18
CA GLN A 35 0.69 8.25 -16.15
C GLN A 35 0.55 6.77 -16.44
N ARG A 36 -0.62 6.38 -16.94
CA ARG A 36 -0.98 4.97 -17.18
C ARG A 36 0.02 4.17 -18.02
N ARG A 37 0.78 4.83 -18.90
CA ARG A 37 1.78 4.21 -19.80
C ARG A 37 3.22 4.35 -19.29
N SER A 38 3.42 4.88 -18.08
CA SER A 38 4.77 5.04 -17.55
C SER A 38 5.35 3.70 -17.07
N PRO A 39 6.69 3.55 -17.07
CA PRO A 39 7.35 2.36 -16.49
C PRO A 39 6.99 2.11 -15.03
N VAL A 40 6.66 3.17 -14.27
CA VAL A 40 6.22 3.06 -12.88
C VAL A 40 4.81 2.44 -12.81
N ALA A 41 3.88 2.89 -13.66
CA ALA A 41 2.54 2.31 -13.73
C ALA A 41 2.60 0.82 -14.12
N GLU A 42 3.49 0.44 -15.03
CA GLU A 42 3.73 -0.97 -15.37
C GLU A 42 4.26 -1.78 -14.17
N SER A 43 5.14 -1.20 -13.35
CA SER A 43 5.62 -1.85 -12.13
C SER A 43 4.46 -2.14 -11.17
N PHE A 44 3.48 -1.24 -11.06
CA PHE A 44 2.28 -1.46 -10.26
C PHE A 44 1.34 -2.53 -10.84
N ARG A 45 1.20 -2.61 -12.18
CA ARG A 45 0.47 -3.71 -12.83
C ARG A 45 1.12 -5.06 -12.55
N TYR A 46 2.45 -5.12 -12.65
CA TYR A 46 3.19 -6.33 -12.29
C TYR A 46 2.98 -6.71 -10.83
N LEU A 47 3.10 -5.74 -9.90
CA LEU A 47 2.86 -6.00 -8.48
C LEU A 47 1.44 -6.50 -8.22
N ARG A 48 0.42 -5.93 -8.88
CA ARG A 48 -0.96 -6.42 -8.81
C ARG A 48 -1.04 -7.90 -9.19
N VAL A 49 -0.44 -8.28 -10.32
CA VAL A 49 -0.38 -9.68 -10.75
C VAL A 49 0.36 -10.55 -9.73
N ALA A 50 1.53 -10.12 -9.25
CA ALA A 50 2.31 -10.83 -8.25
C ALA A 50 1.53 -11.03 -6.93
N ILE A 51 0.78 -10.01 -6.50
CA ILE A 51 -0.11 -10.08 -5.33
C ILE A 51 -1.19 -11.13 -5.57
N ASN A 52 -1.88 -11.10 -6.73
CA ASN A 52 -2.96 -12.04 -7.04
C ASN A 52 -2.50 -13.52 -7.04
N PHE A 53 -1.22 -13.78 -7.29
CA PHE A 53 -0.63 -15.12 -7.23
C PHE A 53 0.05 -15.46 -5.88
N SER A 54 0.09 -14.53 -4.92
CA SER A 54 0.82 -14.73 -3.66
C SER A 54 0.06 -15.51 -2.59
N ALA A 55 -1.27 -15.55 -2.69
CA ALA A 55 -2.14 -16.23 -1.72
C ALA A 55 -3.51 -16.56 -2.36
N PRO A 56 -4.35 -17.40 -1.71
CA PRO A 56 -5.73 -17.64 -2.13
C PRO A 56 -6.56 -16.34 -2.17
N ALA A 57 -7.57 -16.29 -3.04
CA ALA A 57 -8.38 -15.10 -3.29
C ALA A 57 -9.02 -14.50 -2.02
N GLU A 58 -9.52 -15.34 -1.13
CA GLU A 58 -10.10 -14.91 0.15
C GLU A 58 -9.08 -14.19 1.05
N ALA A 59 -7.83 -14.66 1.09
CA ALA A 59 -6.75 -14.01 1.83
C ALA A 59 -6.35 -12.66 1.24
N LEU A 60 -6.60 -12.47 -0.06
CA LEU A 60 -6.27 -11.24 -0.79
C LEU A 60 -7.42 -10.22 -0.78
N LYS A 61 -8.57 -10.57 -0.20
CA LYS A 61 -9.73 -9.68 -0.14
C LYS A 61 -9.47 -8.42 0.70
N SER A 62 -8.68 -8.54 1.78
CA SER A 62 -8.21 -7.39 2.55
C SER A 62 -6.72 -7.51 2.87
N LEU A 63 -5.96 -6.47 2.53
CA LEU A 63 -4.49 -6.43 2.64
C LEU A 63 -4.04 -5.19 3.39
N VAL A 64 -3.24 -5.38 4.43
CA VAL A 64 -2.58 -4.30 5.16
C VAL A 64 -1.22 -4.01 4.52
N PHE A 65 -0.99 -2.75 4.21
CA PHE A 65 0.31 -2.24 3.77
C PHE A 65 0.99 -1.53 4.95
N THR A 66 2.14 -2.03 5.35
CA THR A 66 2.96 -1.41 6.41
C THR A 66 4.43 -1.44 6.03
N SER A 67 5.26 -0.85 6.87
CA SER A 67 6.70 -0.76 6.70
C SER A 67 7.42 -0.84 8.04
N ALA A 68 8.74 -1.05 8.03
CA ALA A 68 9.53 -1.08 9.26
C ALA A 68 9.58 0.30 9.93
N VAL A 69 9.88 1.35 9.14
CA VAL A 69 10.09 2.72 9.63
C VAL A 69 9.31 3.73 8.79
N PRO A 70 9.11 4.96 9.29
CA PRO A 70 8.51 6.04 8.52
C PRO A 70 9.31 6.37 7.25
N GLY A 71 8.62 6.80 6.19
CA GLY A 71 9.25 7.28 4.96
C GLY A 71 9.71 6.19 3.99
N GLU A 72 9.28 4.95 4.16
CA GLU A 72 9.56 3.85 3.21
C GLU A 72 8.64 3.87 1.99
N GLY A 73 7.58 4.69 2.01
CA GLY A 73 6.64 4.85 0.90
C GLY A 73 5.47 3.87 0.91
N LYS A 74 5.10 3.33 2.09
CA LYS A 74 3.95 2.43 2.24
C LYS A 74 2.67 3.00 1.65
N SER A 75 2.33 4.25 2.02
CA SER A 75 1.12 4.94 1.54
C SER A 75 1.16 5.14 0.01
N PHE A 76 2.30 5.57 -0.54
CA PHE A 76 2.50 5.65 -1.98
C PHE A 76 2.22 4.32 -2.68
N ILE A 77 2.72 3.21 -2.13
CA ILE A 77 2.49 1.87 -2.68
C ILE A 77 1.01 1.46 -2.53
N ALA A 78 0.41 1.65 -1.35
CA ALA A 78 -0.98 1.28 -1.08
C ALA A 78 -1.96 2.00 -2.02
N HIS A 79 -1.82 3.32 -2.19
CA HIS A 79 -2.65 4.12 -3.10
C HIS A 79 -2.53 3.63 -4.56
N ASN A 80 -1.32 3.45 -5.06
CA ASN A 80 -1.12 3.04 -6.44
C ASN A 80 -1.53 1.58 -6.71
N ILE A 81 -1.43 0.68 -5.74
CA ILE A 81 -1.99 -0.68 -5.83
C ILE A 81 -3.52 -0.62 -5.84
N ALA A 82 -4.15 0.19 -4.98
CA ALA A 82 -5.61 0.37 -4.99
C ALA A 82 -6.09 0.90 -6.35
N ILE A 83 -5.42 1.89 -6.92
CA ILE A 83 -5.70 2.40 -8.26
C ILE A 83 -5.54 1.32 -9.32
N SER A 84 -4.45 0.53 -9.25
CA SER A 84 -4.20 -0.54 -10.22
C SER A 84 -5.25 -1.65 -10.17
N LEU A 85 -5.78 -1.97 -8.97
CA LEU A 85 -6.86 -2.92 -8.77
C LEU A 85 -8.19 -2.38 -9.32
N ALA A 86 -8.50 -1.11 -9.04
CA ALA A 86 -9.70 -0.45 -9.55
C ALA A 86 -9.70 -0.37 -11.09
N GLN A 87 -8.57 -0.05 -11.71
CA GLN A 87 -8.40 -0.04 -13.17
C GLN A 87 -8.54 -1.43 -13.80
N ASP A 88 -8.38 -2.49 -13.03
CA ASP A 88 -8.62 -3.89 -13.45
C ASP A 88 -10.09 -4.31 -13.27
N GLY A 89 -10.97 -3.38 -12.93
CA GLY A 89 -12.40 -3.61 -12.78
C GLY A 89 -12.85 -4.09 -11.40
N ASN A 90 -11.94 -4.18 -10.41
CA ASN A 90 -12.33 -4.54 -9.04
C ASN A 90 -12.92 -3.33 -8.32
N ARG A 91 -14.08 -3.50 -7.65
CA ARG A 91 -14.57 -2.53 -6.68
C ARG A 91 -13.59 -2.51 -5.50
N THR A 92 -12.81 -1.46 -5.43
CA THR A 92 -11.69 -1.35 -4.49
C THR A 92 -11.96 -0.27 -3.45
N LEU A 93 -11.76 -0.61 -2.18
CA LEU A 93 -11.79 0.33 -1.07
C LEU A 93 -10.37 0.54 -0.55
N LEU A 94 -9.94 1.78 -0.46
CA LEU A 94 -8.73 2.18 0.25
C LEU A 94 -9.11 2.76 1.62
N ILE A 95 -8.54 2.24 2.69
CA ILE A 95 -8.74 2.73 4.07
C ILE A 95 -7.45 3.40 4.54
N ASP A 96 -7.50 4.69 4.84
CA ASP A 96 -6.42 5.42 5.49
C ASP A 96 -6.47 5.17 7.00
N ALA A 97 -5.75 4.15 7.44
CA ALA A 97 -5.65 3.75 8.84
C ALA A 97 -4.40 4.30 9.55
N ASP A 98 -3.62 5.17 8.90
CA ASP A 98 -2.57 5.95 9.56
C ASP A 98 -3.17 7.19 10.22
N LEU A 99 -3.93 6.98 11.30
CA LEU A 99 -4.62 8.05 12.03
C LEU A 99 -3.67 9.08 12.65
N ARG A 100 -2.35 8.82 12.63
CA ARG A 100 -1.31 9.72 13.16
C ARG A 100 -0.78 10.67 12.11
N ARG A 101 -0.69 10.22 10.85
CA ARG A 101 -0.15 10.98 9.72
C ARG A 101 -0.97 10.72 8.46
N PRO A 102 -2.27 11.08 8.47
CA PRO A 102 -3.16 10.79 7.37
C PRO A 102 -2.74 11.50 6.09
N ARG A 103 -2.96 10.84 4.96
CA ARG A 103 -2.57 11.34 3.63
C ARG A 103 -3.69 11.31 2.60
N ALA A 104 -4.63 10.38 2.72
CA ALA A 104 -5.63 10.16 1.68
C ALA A 104 -6.45 11.42 1.36
N HIS A 105 -6.83 12.21 2.36
CA HIS A 105 -7.60 13.44 2.16
C HIS A 105 -6.88 14.46 1.25
N GLN A 106 -5.56 14.60 1.39
CA GLN A 106 -4.75 15.47 0.52
C GLN A 106 -4.66 14.90 -0.89
N VAL A 107 -4.39 13.59 -1.01
CA VAL A 107 -4.25 12.90 -2.29
C VAL A 107 -5.52 12.96 -3.13
N TYR A 108 -6.69 12.75 -2.51
CA TYR A 108 -7.98 12.77 -3.22
C TYR A 108 -8.67 14.14 -3.17
N ARG A 109 -8.03 15.17 -2.59
CA ARG A 109 -8.54 16.56 -2.49
C ARG A 109 -9.91 16.63 -1.80
N MET A 110 -10.03 15.90 -0.68
CA MET A 110 -11.25 15.82 0.13
C MET A 110 -11.04 16.45 1.50
N GLU A 111 -12.11 16.96 2.11
CA GLU A 111 -12.08 17.39 3.51
C GLU A 111 -12.02 16.19 4.45
N ASN A 112 -11.14 16.23 5.46
CA ASN A 112 -10.95 15.12 6.41
C ASN A 112 -11.86 15.27 7.65
N LEU A 113 -13.11 15.65 7.45
CA LEU A 113 -14.10 15.89 8.53
C LEU A 113 -14.80 14.60 8.94
N THR A 114 -14.97 13.67 8.01
CA THR A 114 -15.66 12.40 8.21
C THR A 114 -14.78 11.26 7.69
N GLY A 115 -14.56 10.25 8.52
CA GLY A 115 -13.71 9.12 8.16
C GLY A 115 -13.68 8.02 9.22
N LEU A 116 -12.62 7.22 9.19
CA LEU A 116 -12.45 6.04 10.03
C LEU A 116 -12.57 6.37 11.53
N SER A 117 -11.91 7.44 12.00
CA SER A 117 -11.97 7.83 13.42
C SER A 117 -13.40 8.13 13.90
N ASN A 118 -14.21 8.77 13.05
CA ASN A 118 -15.61 9.03 13.37
C ASN A 118 -16.42 7.73 13.49
N PHE A 119 -16.27 6.82 12.53
CA PHE A 119 -16.94 5.51 12.59
C PHE A 119 -16.54 4.73 13.84
N LEU A 120 -15.26 4.76 14.20
CA LEU A 120 -14.74 4.01 15.34
C LEU A 120 -15.17 4.57 16.70
N THR A 121 -15.50 5.87 16.78
CA THR A 121 -15.81 6.56 18.04
C THR A 121 -17.28 6.97 18.20
N SER A 122 -18.07 6.93 17.12
CA SER A 122 -19.46 7.41 17.10
C SER A 122 -20.37 6.40 16.40
N GLU A 123 -21.66 6.46 16.68
CA GLU A 123 -22.67 5.62 16.01
C GLU A 123 -23.08 6.26 14.68
N ILE A 124 -22.25 6.07 13.67
CA ILE A 124 -22.54 6.48 12.29
C ILE A 124 -22.50 5.26 11.35
N GLU A 125 -23.25 5.33 10.28
CA GLU A 125 -23.34 4.26 9.30
C GLU A 125 -22.06 4.15 8.46
N PHE A 126 -21.77 2.94 7.96
CA PHE A 126 -20.57 2.67 7.16
C PHE A 126 -20.55 3.51 5.87
N GLU A 127 -21.69 3.70 5.24
CA GLU A 127 -21.86 4.49 4.02
C GLU A 127 -21.45 5.96 4.21
N THR A 128 -21.62 6.50 5.42
CA THR A 128 -21.27 7.89 5.73
C THR A 128 -19.77 8.16 5.64
N VAL A 129 -18.95 7.13 5.88
CA VAL A 129 -17.48 7.25 5.89
C VAL A 129 -16.83 6.77 4.59
N VAL A 130 -17.61 6.14 3.70
CA VAL A 130 -17.14 5.71 2.37
C VAL A 130 -17.35 6.84 1.38
N HIS A 131 -16.28 7.33 0.78
CA HIS A 131 -16.31 8.38 -0.22
C HIS A 131 -15.92 7.82 -1.59
N GLU A 132 -16.72 8.13 -2.61
CA GLU A 132 -16.33 7.87 -3.99
C GLU A 132 -15.19 8.81 -4.40
N THR A 133 -14.23 8.29 -5.15
CA THR A 133 -13.15 9.11 -5.69
C THR A 133 -13.44 9.45 -7.17
N PHE A 134 -12.64 10.35 -7.75
CA PHE A 134 -12.69 10.62 -9.20
C PHE A 134 -12.08 9.48 -10.05
N ILE A 135 -11.62 8.40 -9.42
CA ILE A 135 -11.09 7.20 -10.10
C ILE A 135 -12.18 6.13 -10.07
N GLU A 136 -12.59 5.71 -11.25
CA GLU A 136 -13.63 4.67 -11.41
C GLU A 136 -13.28 3.40 -10.61
N ASN A 137 -14.27 2.81 -9.96
CA ASN A 137 -14.17 1.62 -9.09
C ASN A 137 -13.28 1.80 -7.84
N LEU A 138 -12.86 3.02 -7.49
CA LEU A 138 -12.09 3.29 -6.29
C LEU A 138 -12.88 4.18 -5.33
N SER A 139 -13.17 3.64 -4.15
CA SER A 139 -13.68 4.38 -2.99
C SER A 139 -12.62 4.49 -1.91
N VAL A 140 -12.75 5.48 -1.02
CA VAL A 140 -11.82 5.71 0.09
C VAL A 140 -12.58 5.93 1.40
N ILE A 141 -12.05 5.37 2.48
CA ILE A 141 -12.34 5.80 3.84
C ILE A 141 -11.15 6.64 4.30
N LEU A 142 -11.38 7.94 4.50
CA LEU A 142 -10.38 8.86 5.04
C LEU A 142 -10.12 8.54 6.52
N SER A 143 -9.02 9.02 7.07
CA SER A 143 -8.74 8.84 8.51
C SER A 143 -9.77 9.51 9.42
N GLY A 144 -10.37 10.60 8.97
CA GLY A 144 -11.18 11.49 9.80
C GLY A 144 -10.34 12.38 10.72
N PRO A 145 -10.96 13.09 11.65
CA PRO A 145 -10.28 13.94 12.63
C PRO A 145 -9.26 13.17 13.47
N VAL A 146 -8.21 13.86 13.88
CA VAL A 146 -7.14 13.26 14.73
C VAL A 146 -7.73 12.78 16.06
N SER A 147 -7.50 11.51 16.38
CA SER A 147 -7.86 10.92 17.68
C SER A 147 -6.68 10.95 18.65
N PRO A 148 -6.92 11.20 19.94
CA PRO A 148 -5.87 11.15 20.96
C PRO A 148 -5.30 9.72 21.17
N ASN A 149 -6.12 8.68 20.96
CA ASN A 149 -5.79 7.28 21.23
C ASN A 149 -5.95 6.39 19.99
N PRO A 150 -5.15 6.57 18.92
CA PRO A 150 -5.32 5.82 17.66
C PRO A 150 -5.27 4.30 17.85
N ALA A 151 -4.33 3.78 18.65
CA ALA A 151 -4.17 2.35 18.88
C ALA A 151 -5.41 1.70 19.48
N GLU A 152 -6.03 2.35 20.48
CA GLU A 152 -7.20 1.85 21.17
C GLU A 152 -8.42 1.77 20.26
N ILE A 153 -8.67 2.84 19.49
CA ILE A 153 -9.82 2.87 18.58
C ILE A 153 -9.64 1.88 17.41
N LEU A 154 -8.42 1.70 16.90
CA LEU A 154 -8.12 0.66 15.90
C LEU A 154 -8.28 -0.76 16.46
N ALA A 155 -8.04 -0.97 17.77
CA ALA A 155 -8.23 -2.26 18.44
C ALA A 155 -9.70 -2.57 18.79
N SER A 156 -10.61 -1.66 18.51
CA SER A 156 -12.01 -1.81 18.88
C SER A 156 -12.77 -2.85 18.05
N LYS A 157 -13.87 -3.39 18.60
CA LYS A 157 -14.80 -4.24 17.83
C LYS A 157 -15.40 -3.53 16.62
N ARG A 158 -15.46 -2.20 16.64
CA ARG A 158 -15.95 -1.40 15.51
C ARG A 158 -15.00 -1.48 14.32
N MET A 159 -13.69 -1.59 14.53
CA MET A 159 -12.74 -1.82 13.43
C MET A 159 -12.96 -3.17 12.75
N VAL A 160 -13.29 -4.21 13.52
CA VAL A 160 -13.70 -5.51 12.96
C VAL A 160 -14.94 -5.34 12.07
N SER A 161 -15.96 -4.61 12.56
CA SER A 161 -17.17 -4.31 11.79
C SER A 161 -16.89 -3.53 10.50
N VAL A 162 -15.95 -2.54 10.51
CA VAL A 162 -15.50 -1.86 9.28
C VAL A 162 -14.97 -2.86 8.27
N LEU A 163 -14.10 -3.77 8.70
CA LEU A 163 -13.48 -4.74 7.80
C LEU A 163 -14.47 -5.77 7.25
N GLU A 164 -15.44 -6.21 8.07
CA GLU A 164 -16.50 -7.11 7.65
C GLU A 164 -17.39 -6.45 6.59
N GLN A 165 -17.93 -5.27 6.87
CA GLN A 165 -18.75 -4.52 5.92
C GLN A 165 -17.99 -4.16 4.62
N ALA A 166 -16.70 -3.81 4.75
CA ALA A 166 -15.85 -3.55 3.59
C ALA A 166 -15.68 -4.80 2.72
N ARG A 167 -15.42 -5.98 3.32
CA ARG A 167 -15.27 -7.25 2.60
C ARG A 167 -16.55 -7.72 1.92
N GLU A 168 -17.72 -7.39 2.44
CA GLU A 168 -19.00 -7.74 1.84
C GLU A 168 -19.29 -6.91 0.57
N ARG A 169 -18.90 -5.63 0.58
CA ARG A 169 -19.28 -4.67 -0.46
C ARG A 169 -18.23 -4.45 -1.55
N PHE A 170 -16.96 -4.72 -1.23
CA PHE A 170 -15.82 -4.49 -2.12
C PHE A 170 -15.12 -5.81 -2.47
N ASP A 171 -14.59 -5.87 -3.68
CA ASP A 171 -13.84 -7.03 -4.16
C ASP A 171 -12.41 -7.02 -3.57
N ARG A 172 -11.89 -5.82 -3.28
CA ARG A 172 -10.57 -5.59 -2.68
C ARG A 172 -10.61 -4.47 -1.64
N VAL A 173 -10.00 -4.70 -0.50
CA VAL A 173 -9.84 -3.72 0.59
C VAL A 173 -8.36 -3.54 0.87
N ILE A 174 -7.86 -2.34 0.63
CA ILE A 174 -6.46 -1.96 0.84
C ILE A 174 -6.40 -1.06 2.08
N ILE A 175 -5.57 -1.43 3.05
CA ILE A 175 -5.44 -0.72 4.32
C ILE A 175 -4.05 -0.12 4.40
N ASP A 176 -3.94 1.20 4.33
CA ASP A 176 -2.70 1.92 4.57
C ASP A 176 -2.50 2.11 6.07
N ALA A 177 -1.61 1.32 6.66
CA ALA A 177 -1.35 1.29 8.09
C ALA A 177 -0.05 2.04 8.44
N PRO A 178 0.12 2.58 9.67
CA PRO A 178 1.38 3.22 10.07
C PRO A 178 2.56 2.24 10.03
N PRO A 179 3.83 2.71 10.17
CA PRO A 179 4.98 1.82 10.26
C PRO A 179 5.01 1.05 11.58
N LEU A 180 5.71 -0.08 11.61
CA LEU A 180 5.78 -0.97 12.79
C LEU A 180 6.59 -0.38 13.94
N THR A 181 7.62 0.43 13.66
CA THR A 181 8.51 0.96 14.71
C THR A 181 7.81 1.91 15.66
N GLY A 182 7.77 1.51 16.93
CA GLY A 182 7.25 2.32 18.03
C GLY A 182 5.73 2.39 18.14
N ILE A 183 4.98 1.66 17.31
CA ILE A 183 3.53 1.79 17.21
C ILE A 183 2.87 0.42 17.02
N GLY A 184 1.97 0.05 17.94
CA GLY A 184 1.22 -1.22 17.87
C GLY A 184 0.11 -1.27 16.83
N ASP A 185 -0.25 -0.13 16.24
CA ASP A 185 -1.42 0.04 15.35
C ASP A 185 -1.41 -0.95 14.17
N SER A 186 -0.26 -1.14 13.54
CA SER A 186 -0.11 -2.06 12.39
C SER A 186 -0.18 -3.53 12.80
N LEU A 187 0.21 -3.86 14.02
CA LEU A 187 0.05 -5.23 14.55
C LEU A 187 -1.42 -5.52 14.79
N VAL A 188 -2.16 -4.56 15.33
CA VAL A 188 -3.61 -4.69 15.54
C VAL A 188 -4.31 -4.90 14.20
N LEU A 189 -4.06 -4.04 13.22
CA LEU A 189 -4.67 -4.16 11.88
C LEU A 189 -4.24 -5.46 11.18
N GLY A 190 -2.98 -5.82 11.26
CA GLY A 190 -2.44 -7.06 10.71
C GLY A 190 -3.07 -8.31 11.30
N SER A 191 -3.35 -8.32 12.62
CA SER A 191 -4.00 -9.45 13.30
C SER A 191 -5.45 -9.66 12.86
N MET A 192 -6.17 -8.59 12.52
CA MET A 192 -7.56 -8.64 12.03
C MET A 192 -7.65 -9.12 10.57
N THR A 193 -6.61 -8.91 9.78
CA THR A 193 -6.56 -9.35 8.37
C THR A 193 -5.73 -10.60 8.19
N THR A 194 -4.86 -10.92 9.12
CA THR A 194 -3.87 -12.03 9.10
C THR A 194 -2.84 -11.98 7.97
N HIS A 195 -2.95 -11.00 7.05
CA HIS A 195 -2.10 -10.88 5.87
C HIS A 195 -1.58 -9.46 5.69
N VAL A 196 -0.27 -9.35 5.52
CA VAL A 196 0.44 -8.08 5.39
C VAL A 196 1.32 -8.06 4.15
N ILE A 197 1.35 -6.94 3.45
CA ILE A 197 2.38 -6.59 2.47
C ILE A 197 3.38 -5.65 3.14
N PHE A 198 4.65 -6.02 3.10
CA PHE A 198 5.71 -5.31 3.78
C PHE A 198 6.51 -4.45 2.80
N VAL A 199 6.46 -3.13 2.98
CA VAL A 199 7.16 -2.17 2.12
C VAL A 199 8.51 -1.84 2.71
N ILE A 200 9.56 -1.95 1.91
CA ILE A 200 10.95 -1.71 2.29
C ILE A 200 11.56 -0.68 1.33
N ARG A 201 12.22 0.34 1.85
CA ARG A 201 12.93 1.31 1.02
C ARG A 201 14.33 0.82 0.68
N SER A 202 14.61 0.65 -0.63
CA SER A 202 15.90 0.22 -1.13
C SER A 202 17.03 1.15 -0.69
N GLY A 203 18.13 0.56 -0.21
CA GLY A 203 19.34 1.28 0.17
C GLY A 203 19.24 2.18 1.40
N LYS A 204 18.08 2.25 2.09
CA LYS A 204 17.91 3.07 3.29
C LYS A 204 17.62 2.29 4.56
N THR A 205 16.77 1.28 4.50
CA THR A 205 16.36 0.54 5.69
C THR A 205 17.42 -0.47 6.09
N PRO A 206 17.99 -0.39 7.32
CA PRO A 206 18.96 -1.37 7.81
C PRO A 206 18.35 -2.78 7.86
N CYS A 207 19.14 -3.78 7.47
CA CYS A 207 18.66 -5.17 7.45
C CYS A 207 18.24 -5.69 8.82
N GLU A 208 18.86 -5.21 9.90
CA GLU A 208 18.51 -5.56 11.28
C GLU A 208 17.10 -5.09 11.62
N VAL A 209 16.74 -3.88 11.20
CA VAL A 209 15.39 -3.31 11.41
C VAL A 209 14.34 -4.11 10.63
N ILE A 210 14.67 -4.50 9.39
CA ILE A 210 13.77 -5.36 8.58
C ILE A 210 13.59 -6.72 9.25
N ARG A 211 14.67 -7.34 9.73
CA ARG A 211 14.63 -8.64 10.40
C ARG A 211 13.80 -8.56 11.68
N TYR A 212 14.05 -7.57 12.52
CA TYR A 212 13.29 -7.33 13.73
C TYR A 212 11.79 -7.15 13.44
N SER A 213 11.44 -6.31 12.46
CA SER A 213 10.06 -6.06 12.06
C SER A 213 9.36 -7.33 11.56
N LYS A 214 10.08 -8.15 10.77
CA LYS A 214 9.60 -9.46 10.32
C LYS A 214 9.30 -10.38 11.51
N GLU A 215 10.24 -10.50 12.44
CA GLU A 215 10.06 -11.33 13.63
C GLU A 215 8.88 -10.89 14.49
N VAL A 216 8.68 -9.59 14.64
CA VAL A 216 7.55 -9.03 15.39
C VAL A 216 6.22 -9.44 14.74
N LEU A 217 6.09 -9.29 13.42
CA LEU A 217 4.89 -9.71 12.67
C LEU A 217 4.64 -11.22 12.82
N GLU A 218 5.66 -12.05 12.60
CA GLU A 218 5.54 -13.51 12.67
C GLU A 218 5.19 -14.00 14.09
N LYS A 219 5.82 -13.44 15.13
CA LYS A 219 5.48 -13.74 16.54
C LYS A 219 4.05 -13.33 16.91
N SER A 220 3.50 -12.34 16.24
CA SER A 220 2.10 -11.90 16.40
C SER A 220 1.10 -12.73 15.56
N GLY A 221 1.55 -13.81 14.91
CA GLY A 221 0.70 -14.66 14.07
C GLY A 221 0.31 -14.02 12.73
N ILE A 222 0.96 -12.91 12.35
CA ILE A 222 0.66 -12.16 11.12
C ILE A 222 1.52 -12.70 9.99
N ARG A 223 0.88 -13.13 8.91
CA ARG A 223 1.57 -13.66 7.73
C ARG A 223 1.96 -12.53 6.79
N ILE A 224 3.26 -12.41 6.51
CA ILE A 224 3.75 -11.55 5.45
C ILE A 224 3.63 -12.33 4.14
N ILE A 225 2.67 -11.93 3.27
CA ILE A 225 2.48 -12.57 1.97
C ILE A 225 3.52 -12.13 0.95
N GLY A 226 4.13 -10.97 1.16
CA GLY A 226 5.23 -10.52 0.34
C GLY A 226 5.81 -9.19 0.74
N ALA A 227 7.03 -8.94 0.26
CA ALA A 227 7.74 -7.68 0.42
C ALA A 227 7.87 -6.96 -0.93
N ILE A 228 7.65 -5.65 -0.90
CA ILE A 228 7.86 -4.74 -2.04
C ILE A 228 9.08 -3.88 -1.73
N LEU A 229 10.04 -3.85 -2.68
CA LEU A 229 11.22 -3.02 -2.56
C LEU A 229 10.98 -1.70 -3.29
N ASN A 230 10.76 -0.63 -2.53
CA ASN A 230 10.48 0.70 -3.06
C ASN A 230 11.75 1.53 -3.29
N CYS A 231 11.70 2.51 -4.18
CA CYS A 231 12.78 3.43 -4.54
C CYS A 231 14.06 2.72 -5.01
N VAL A 232 13.92 1.69 -5.84
CA VAL A 232 15.07 0.97 -6.42
C VAL A 232 15.76 1.84 -7.45
N ASP A 233 17.03 2.18 -7.23
CA ASP A 233 17.85 2.90 -8.22
C ASP A 233 18.39 1.90 -9.26
N VAL A 234 17.66 1.73 -10.36
CA VAL A 234 17.95 0.77 -11.42
C VAL A 234 19.32 1.00 -12.09
N GLU A 235 19.83 2.23 -12.05
CA GLU A 235 21.14 2.58 -12.64
C GLU A 235 22.30 2.21 -11.72
N LYS A 236 22.09 2.29 -10.40
CA LYS A 236 23.13 2.02 -9.39
C LYS A 236 23.17 0.56 -8.93
N GLU A 237 22.07 -0.17 -9.08
CA GLU A 237 22.07 -1.57 -8.67
C GLU A 237 22.95 -2.41 -9.62
N ARG A 238 24.19 -2.64 -9.20
CA ARG A 238 25.14 -3.63 -9.79
C ARG A 238 24.58 -5.07 -9.76
N TYR A 239 23.43 -5.29 -9.17
CA TYR A 239 22.83 -6.61 -8.95
C TYR A 239 21.79 -6.93 -10.02
N GLY A 240 22.29 -7.72 -10.98
CA GLY A 240 21.47 -8.58 -11.79
C GLY A 240 20.91 -7.92 -13.03
N GLY A 241 21.48 -8.28 -14.15
CA GLY A 241 20.95 -8.03 -15.50
C GLY A 241 19.44 -8.28 -15.62
N SER A 242 18.84 -9.10 -14.73
CA SER A 242 17.40 -9.37 -14.71
C SER A 242 16.53 -8.13 -14.48
N TYR A 243 16.83 -7.28 -13.50
CA TYR A 243 16.03 -6.06 -13.23
C TYR A 243 16.29 -4.97 -14.27
N LYS A 244 17.53 -4.84 -14.73
CA LYS A 244 17.89 -3.91 -15.81
C LYS A 244 17.24 -4.33 -17.13
N TYR A 245 17.26 -5.61 -17.46
CA TYR A 245 16.57 -6.17 -18.63
C TYR A 245 15.07 -6.00 -18.54
N TYR A 246 14.48 -6.26 -17.38
CA TYR A 246 13.05 -6.06 -17.12
C TYR A 246 12.65 -4.59 -17.39
N TYR A 247 13.43 -3.64 -16.85
CA TYR A 247 13.18 -2.20 -17.02
C TYR A 247 13.46 -1.71 -18.44
N GLN A 248 14.49 -2.21 -19.09
CA GLN A 248 14.82 -1.88 -20.49
C GLN A 248 13.76 -2.42 -21.45
N SER A 249 13.25 -3.63 -21.24
CA SER A 249 12.16 -4.17 -22.04
C SER A 249 10.89 -3.33 -21.87
N TYR A 250 10.54 -2.88 -20.65
CA TYR A 250 9.40 -1.97 -20.44
C TYR A 250 9.60 -0.61 -21.11
N SER A 251 10.77 -0.01 -21.03
CA SER A 251 11.06 1.25 -21.70
C SER A 251 11.03 1.13 -23.23
N TYR A 252 11.29 -0.05 -23.76
CA TYR A 252 11.17 -0.34 -25.19
C TYR A 252 9.71 -0.42 -25.63
N TYR A 253 8.85 -1.08 -24.87
CA TYR A 253 7.42 -1.19 -25.18
C TYR A 253 6.61 0.09 -24.87
N SER A 254 7.10 0.97 -23.98
CA SER A 254 6.45 2.24 -23.66
C SER A 254 6.83 3.39 -24.62
N ARG A 255 7.82 3.22 -25.49
CA ARG A 255 8.08 4.15 -26.59
C ARG A 255 7.03 3.91 -27.66
N SER A 256 5.99 4.75 -27.69
CA SER A 256 5.12 4.84 -28.86
C SER A 256 5.94 5.00 -30.13
N PRO A 257 5.59 4.35 -31.25
CA PRO A 257 6.18 4.70 -32.52
C PRO A 257 5.99 6.21 -32.74
N LYS A 258 7.05 6.92 -33.12
CA LYS A 258 6.92 8.29 -33.59
C LYS A 258 5.86 8.26 -34.69
N PRO A 259 4.88 9.18 -34.69
CA PRO A 259 4.09 9.37 -35.91
C PRO A 259 5.03 9.81 -37.01
N ASP A 260 4.99 9.11 -38.14
CA ASP A 260 5.64 9.47 -39.41
C ASP A 260 5.09 10.79 -39.92
#